data_6f56f613bf5b112eaf40503116e27c94
#
_entry.id   6f56f613bf5b112eaf40503116e27c94
#
_cell.length_a   1.000
_cell.length_b   1.000
_cell.length_c   1.000
_cell.angle_alpha   90.00
_cell.angle_beta   90.00
_cell.angle_gamma   90.00
#
_symmetry.space_group_name_H-M   'P 1'
#
loop_
_entity.id
_entity.type
_entity.pdbx_description
1 polymer ?
#
loop_
_entity_poly.entity_id
_entity_poly.type
_entity_poly.pdbx_seq_one_letter_code
_entity_poly.pdbx_strand_id
1 'polypeptide(L)'
;MKKEVDIANRLGVKFMRHDVASRPIPETTIKNFEKDLPQLVLACQEIADYANDYGITTSVENHGFYIQASDRVQSLVNHVDRPNFKTTLDVGNFLCVDEDPVAAVKNNMPYASIVHIKDFLYRPAHLYPGEGWIQTTFGNYLRGTIVGHGDLKMREIIKAIKDSGYDGYISIEFEGMEECKQASKMGMDHVRRLWEEV
;
A
#
# COMPACT_ATOMS: atom_id res chain seq x y z
N MET A 1 4.43 5.82 18.16
CA MET A 1 4.96 4.60 17.48
C MET A 1 5.52 3.56 18.48
N LYS A 2 6.45 3.86 19.42
CA LYS A 2 6.96 2.82 20.37
C LYS A 2 5.87 2.17 21.22
N LYS A 3 4.87 2.94 21.67
CA LYS A 3 3.70 2.39 22.39
C LYS A 3 2.90 1.39 21.54
N GLU A 4 2.78 1.64 20.26
CA GLU A 4 2.10 0.72 19.32
C GLU A 4 2.93 -0.57 19.14
N VAL A 5 4.26 -0.47 19.12
CA VAL A 5 5.14 -1.65 19.15
C VAL A 5 4.94 -2.45 20.43
N ASP A 6 4.85 -1.78 21.60
CA ASP A 6 4.59 -2.44 22.89
C ASP A 6 3.23 -3.18 22.88
N ILE A 7 2.21 -2.57 22.27
CA ILE A 7 0.89 -3.19 22.11
C ILE A 7 0.98 -4.40 21.17
N ALA A 8 1.66 -4.24 20.03
CA ALA A 8 1.88 -5.33 19.07
C ALA A 8 2.58 -6.53 19.73
N ASN A 9 3.61 -6.26 20.54
CA ASN A 9 4.31 -7.29 21.31
C ASN A 9 3.38 -7.99 22.31
N ARG A 10 2.57 -7.22 23.07
CA ARG A 10 1.58 -7.78 24.01
C ARG A 10 0.51 -8.63 23.34
N LEU A 11 0.13 -8.30 22.09
CA LEU A 11 -0.80 -9.07 21.28
C LEU A 11 -0.13 -10.28 20.60
N GLY A 12 1.20 -10.40 20.66
CA GLY A 12 1.94 -11.49 20.03
C GLY A 12 2.01 -11.42 18.51
N VAL A 13 1.71 -10.25 17.90
CA VAL A 13 1.78 -10.08 16.44
C VAL A 13 3.22 -9.84 15.99
N LYS A 14 3.52 -10.23 14.75
CA LYS A 14 4.88 -10.16 14.18
C LYS A 14 5.04 -9.06 13.13
N PHE A 15 3.94 -8.46 12.70
CA PHE A 15 3.94 -7.40 11.71
C PHE A 15 3.14 -6.21 12.23
N MET A 16 3.65 -5.01 12.00
CA MET A 16 3.00 -3.77 12.38
C MET A 16 3.09 -2.75 11.23
N ARG A 17 1.94 -2.42 10.66
CA ARG A 17 1.83 -1.39 9.63
C ARG A 17 1.79 0.00 10.28
N HIS A 18 2.43 0.98 9.64
CA HIS A 18 2.31 2.40 10.00
C HIS A 18 2.46 3.31 8.78
N ASP A 19 1.90 4.50 8.86
CA ASP A 19 2.22 5.59 7.96
C ASP A 19 3.53 6.28 8.39
N VAL A 20 4.20 6.94 7.45
CA VAL A 20 5.44 7.66 7.72
C VAL A 20 5.21 9.16 7.73
N ALA A 21 4.65 9.69 6.66
CA ALA A 21 4.36 11.10 6.51
C ALA A 21 3.27 11.35 5.46
N SER A 22 2.53 12.45 5.63
CA SER A 22 1.59 12.95 4.65
C SER A 22 1.84 14.43 4.39
N ARG A 23 1.47 14.89 3.20
CA ARG A 23 1.45 16.30 2.82
C ARG A 23 0.22 16.59 1.96
N PRO A 24 -0.29 17.84 1.96
CA PRO A 24 -1.28 18.25 0.96
C PRO A 24 -0.77 17.97 -0.46
N ILE A 25 -1.64 17.56 -1.38
CA ILE A 25 -1.25 17.17 -2.75
C ILE A 25 -0.31 18.19 -3.44
N PRO A 26 -0.53 19.52 -3.38
CA PRO A 26 0.40 20.49 -4.00
C PRO A 26 1.82 20.48 -3.42
N GLU A 27 2.00 19.91 -2.22
CA GLU A 27 3.30 19.83 -1.55
C GLU A 27 3.97 18.46 -1.71
N THR A 28 3.35 17.51 -2.36
CA THR A 28 3.90 16.15 -2.57
C THR A 28 4.98 16.11 -3.66
N THR A 29 5.79 17.17 -3.76
CA THR A 29 6.84 17.30 -4.76
C THR A 29 8.08 16.49 -4.42
N ILE A 30 8.87 16.12 -5.44
CA ILE A 30 10.16 15.44 -5.23
C ILE A 30 11.11 16.29 -4.39
N LYS A 31 11.10 17.60 -4.57
CA LYS A 31 11.92 18.53 -3.78
C LYS A 31 11.62 18.44 -2.28
N ASN A 32 10.34 18.37 -1.91
CA ASN A 32 9.96 18.21 -0.51
C ASN A 32 10.32 16.81 -0.01
N PHE A 33 10.13 15.79 -0.83
CA PHE A 33 10.51 14.42 -0.48
C PHE A 33 12.02 14.31 -0.18
N GLU A 34 12.89 14.81 -1.06
CA GLU A 34 14.33 14.81 -0.85
C GLU A 34 14.74 15.58 0.41
N LYS A 35 14.07 16.70 0.68
CA LYS A 35 14.30 17.48 1.90
C LYS A 35 13.92 16.74 3.16
N ASP A 36 12.80 16.01 3.16
CA ASP A 36 12.27 15.34 4.34
C ASP A 36 12.89 13.94 4.54
N LEU A 37 13.35 13.30 3.48
CA LEU A 37 13.84 11.93 3.50
C LEU A 37 14.84 11.62 4.62
N PRO A 38 15.86 12.44 4.91
CA PRO A 38 16.78 12.15 6.00
C PRO A 38 16.11 12.02 7.37
N GLN A 39 15.13 12.87 7.64
CA GLN A 39 14.37 12.84 8.90
C GLN A 39 13.44 11.63 8.96
N LEU A 40 12.77 11.29 7.85
CA LEU A 40 11.90 10.12 7.76
C LEU A 40 12.70 8.83 7.98
N VAL A 41 13.88 8.74 7.39
CA VAL A 41 14.79 7.61 7.56
C VAL A 41 15.17 7.42 9.03
N LEU A 42 15.63 8.48 9.71
CA LEU A 42 15.99 8.41 11.11
C LEU A 42 14.83 7.96 12.00
N ALA A 43 13.64 8.50 11.77
CA ALA A 43 12.44 8.11 12.53
C ALA A 43 12.07 6.64 12.29
N CYS A 44 12.14 6.17 11.04
CA CYS A 44 11.84 4.78 10.71
C CYS A 44 12.90 3.82 11.28
N GLN A 45 14.18 4.19 11.25
CA GLN A 45 15.27 3.42 11.88
C GLN A 45 15.02 3.26 13.38
N GLU A 46 14.70 4.35 14.08
CA GLU A 46 14.41 4.31 15.52
C GLU A 46 13.27 3.34 15.87
N ILE A 47 12.20 3.33 15.05
CA ILE A 47 11.06 2.43 15.27
C ILE A 47 11.41 0.99 14.91
N ALA A 48 12.10 0.78 13.80
CA ALA A 48 12.54 -0.56 13.37
C ALA A 48 13.51 -1.19 14.38
N ASP A 49 14.49 -0.43 14.86
CA ASP A 49 15.43 -0.88 15.88
C ASP A 49 14.72 -1.26 17.18
N TYR A 50 13.78 -0.41 17.64
CA TYR A 50 12.96 -0.71 18.82
C TYR A 50 12.08 -1.95 18.64
N ALA A 51 11.47 -2.12 17.48
CA ALA A 51 10.62 -3.26 17.16
C ALA A 51 11.42 -4.57 17.02
N ASN A 52 12.69 -4.47 16.63
CA ASN A 52 13.57 -5.63 16.47
C ASN A 52 13.81 -6.37 17.80
N ASP A 53 13.83 -5.66 18.93
CA ASP A 53 13.99 -6.25 20.26
C ASP A 53 12.85 -7.22 20.61
N TYR A 54 11.69 -7.08 19.94
CA TYR A 54 10.52 -7.92 20.11
C TYR A 54 10.29 -8.88 18.93
N GLY A 55 11.20 -8.90 17.96
CA GLY A 55 11.06 -9.71 16.74
C GLY A 55 9.87 -9.28 15.88
N ILE A 56 9.56 -7.98 15.87
CA ILE A 56 8.46 -7.38 15.09
C ILE A 56 9.04 -6.70 13.85
N THR A 57 8.47 -7.01 12.70
CA THR A 57 8.69 -6.29 11.45
C THR A 57 7.76 -5.09 11.39
N THR A 58 8.30 -3.90 11.21
CA THR A 58 7.53 -2.69 10.92
C THR A 58 7.43 -2.50 9.41
N SER A 59 6.29 -2.03 8.93
CA SER A 59 6.07 -1.82 7.50
C SER A 59 5.37 -0.50 7.23
N VAL A 60 5.92 0.24 6.26
CA VAL A 60 5.30 1.44 5.73
C VAL A 60 4.33 1.05 4.61
N GLU A 61 3.14 1.61 4.62
CA GLU A 61 2.23 1.48 3.49
C GLU A 61 2.49 2.58 2.45
N ASN A 62 2.38 2.24 1.17
CA ASN A 62 2.35 3.20 0.08
C ASN A 62 1.00 3.94 0.10
N HIS A 63 0.90 5.02 0.90
CA HIS A 63 -0.35 5.70 1.23
C HIS A 63 -0.17 7.22 1.38
N GLY A 64 -1.27 7.99 1.24
CA GLY A 64 -1.34 9.41 1.59
C GLY A 64 -0.69 10.35 0.59
N PHE A 65 -0.55 9.95 -0.69
CA PHE A 65 -0.02 10.72 -1.82
C PHE A 65 1.45 11.11 -1.72
N TYR A 66 2.06 11.13 -0.54
CA TYR A 66 3.42 11.61 -0.35
C TYR A 66 4.46 10.49 -0.39
N ILE A 67 4.33 9.47 0.45
CA ILE A 67 5.17 8.27 0.42
C ILE A 67 4.33 7.15 -0.20
N GLN A 68 4.03 7.28 -1.49
CA GLN A 68 3.08 6.41 -2.18
C GLN A 68 3.58 5.90 -3.54
N ALA A 69 4.19 6.76 -4.36
CA ALA A 69 4.81 6.32 -5.60
C ALA A 69 5.92 5.29 -5.32
N SER A 70 6.05 4.29 -6.21
CA SER A 70 6.92 3.14 -5.98
C SER A 70 8.38 3.51 -5.75
N ASP A 71 8.90 4.50 -6.47
CA ASP A 71 10.27 4.99 -6.32
C ASP A 71 10.52 5.64 -4.94
N ARG A 72 9.55 6.37 -4.40
CA ARG A 72 9.65 7.00 -3.08
C ARG A 72 9.64 5.96 -1.96
N VAL A 73 8.76 4.97 -2.08
CA VAL A 73 8.68 3.86 -1.11
C VAL A 73 9.99 3.08 -1.11
N GLN A 74 10.50 2.73 -2.29
CA GLN A 74 11.79 2.03 -2.43
C GLN A 74 12.94 2.87 -1.88
N SER A 75 12.98 4.16 -2.18
CA SER A 75 13.99 5.08 -1.67
C SER A 75 14.00 5.08 -0.14
N LEU A 76 12.82 5.22 0.48
CA LEU A 76 12.71 5.19 1.94
C LEU A 76 13.22 3.86 2.52
N VAL A 77 12.74 2.72 2.02
CA VAL A 77 13.12 1.40 2.55
C VAL A 77 14.62 1.16 2.42
N ASN A 78 15.19 1.49 1.26
CA ASN A 78 16.63 1.30 1.01
C ASN A 78 17.50 2.22 1.89
N HIS A 79 17.07 3.45 2.19
CA HIS A 79 17.81 4.34 3.09
C HIS A 79 17.65 3.98 4.56
N VAL A 80 16.51 3.44 4.97
CA VAL A 80 16.32 2.93 6.34
C VAL A 80 17.25 1.76 6.62
N ASP A 81 17.46 0.89 5.64
CA ASP A 81 18.43 -0.21 5.70
C ASP A 81 18.34 -1.02 7.00
N ARG A 82 17.15 -1.53 7.29
CA ARG A 82 16.88 -2.43 8.42
C ARG A 82 16.17 -3.68 7.92
N PRO A 83 16.60 -4.89 8.29
CA PRO A 83 16.02 -6.13 7.79
C PRO A 83 14.56 -6.31 8.19
N ASN A 84 14.16 -5.73 9.32
CA ASN A 84 12.79 -5.72 9.84
C ASN A 84 12.00 -4.44 9.50
N PHE A 85 12.46 -3.62 8.55
CA PHE A 85 11.70 -2.51 7.98
C PHE A 85 11.31 -2.86 6.54
N LYS A 86 10.03 -3.00 6.28
CA LYS A 86 9.46 -3.51 5.03
C LYS A 86 8.31 -2.62 4.56
N THR A 87 7.55 -3.10 3.58
CA THR A 87 6.34 -2.42 3.12
C THR A 87 5.09 -3.26 3.39
N THR A 88 4.00 -2.59 3.75
CA THR A 88 2.65 -3.05 3.51
C THR A 88 2.30 -2.58 2.11
N LEU A 89 2.40 -3.48 1.14
CA LEU A 89 2.21 -3.15 -0.26
C LEU A 89 0.72 -3.16 -0.58
N ASP A 90 0.12 -1.98 -0.74
CA ASP A 90 -1.23 -1.85 -1.26
C ASP A 90 -1.21 -1.70 -2.78
N VAL A 91 -1.84 -2.64 -3.47
CA VAL A 91 -1.80 -2.71 -4.93
C VAL A 91 -2.57 -1.59 -5.61
N GLY A 92 -3.64 -1.10 -4.99
CA GLY A 92 -4.52 -0.07 -5.56
C GLY A 92 -4.02 1.35 -5.33
N ASN A 93 -3.29 1.58 -4.25
CA ASN A 93 -2.83 2.91 -3.88
C ASN A 93 -1.86 3.54 -4.90
N PHE A 94 -1.17 2.74 -5.71
CA PHE A 94 -0.36 3.27 -6.81
C PHE A 94 -1.17 4.05 -7.82
N LEU A 95 -2.44 3.66 -8.06
CA LEU A 95 -3.32 4.39 -8.96
C LEU A 95 -3.68 5.79 -8.45
N CYS A 96 -3.65 6.03 -7.13
CA CYS A 96 -3.89 7.35 -6.55
C CYS A 96 -2.82 8.39 -6.97
N VAL A 97 -1.63 7.92 -7.30
CA VAL A 97 -0.52 8.76 -7.80
C VAL A 97 -0.29 8.56 -9.30
N ASP A 98 -1.31 8.03 -10.00
CA ASP A 98 -1.33 7.80 -11.45
C ASP A 98 -0.21 6.88 -11.97
N GLU A 99 0.27 5.98 -11.15
CA GLU A 99 1.24 4.95 -11.51
C GLU A 99 0.51 3.66 -11.96
N ASP A 100 1.07 2.94 -12.95
CA ASP A 100 0.52 1.64 -13.37
C ASP A 100 0.68 0.61 -12.24
N PRO A 101 -0.42 0.09 -11.67
CA PRO A 101 -0.34 -0.78 -10.50
C PRO A 101 0.42 -2.09 -10.77
N VAL A 102 0.38 -2.64 -11.98
CA VAL A 102 1.08 -3.90 -12.31
C VAL A 102 2.59 -3.69 -12.27
N ALA A 103 3.07 -2.59 -12.88
CA ALA A 103 4.50 -2.26 -12.87
C ALA A 103 4.97 -1.94 -11.45
N ALA A 104 4.21 -1.13 -10.72
CA ALA A 104 4.53 -0.73 -9.36
C ALA A 104 4.59 -1.93 -8.40
N VAL A 105 3.63 -2.86 -8.48
CA VAL A 105 3.63 -4.11 -7.70
C VAL A 105 4.89 -4.93 -7.99
N LYS A 106 5.22 -5.17 -9.27
CA LYS A 106 6.43 -5.91 -9.63
C LYS A 106 7.70 -5.29 -9.05
N ASN A 107 7.80 -3.96 -9.06
CA ASN A 107 8.95 -3.23 -8.54
C ASN A 107 9.05 -3.31 -7.00
N ASN A 108 7.91 -3.41 -6.30
CA ASN A 108 7.88 -3.29 -4.84
C ASN A 108 7.72 -4.64 -4.10
N MET A 109 7.38 -5.74 -4.79
CA MET A 109 7.28 -7.06 -4.17
C MET A 109 8.50 -7.48 -3.34
N PRO A 110 9.76 -7.18 -3.75
CA PRO A 110 10.93 -7.53 -2.94
C PRO A 110 10.98 -6.92 -1.53
N TYR A 111 10.21 -5.86 -1.30
CA TYR A 111 10.15 -5.15 -0.03
C TYR A 111 8.90 -5.49 0.81
N ALA A 112 7.95 -6.23 0.25
CA ALA A 112 6.66 -6.49 0.89
C ALA A 112 6.77 -7.47 2.06
N SER A 113 6.16 -7.12 3.20
CA SER A 113 5.90 -8.00 4.34
C SER A 113 4.43 -8.34 4.49
N ILE A 114 3.56 -7.45 4.04
CA ILE A 114 2.10 -7.61 3.98
C ILE A 114 1.66 -7.08 2.61
N VAL A 115 0.64 -7.70 2.01
CA VAL A 115 0.01 -7.22 0.79
C VAL A 115 -1.45 -6.87 1.08
N HIS A 116 -1.87 -5.66 0.71
CA HIS A 116 -3.25 -5.23 0.68
C HIS A 116 -3.77 -5.26 -0.76
N ILE A 117 -4.93 -5.87 -0.94
CA ILE A 117 -5.64 -5.91 -2.22
C ILE A 117 -6.88 -5.04 -2.11
N LYS A 118 -6.91 -3.97 -2.86
CA LYS A 118 -8.10 -3.12 -3.08
C LYS A 118 -8.32 -2.91 -4.57
N ASP A 119 -9.49 -2.44 -4.93
CA ASP A 119 -9.83 -2.16 -6.31
C ASP A 119 -10.59 -0.85 -6.46
N PHE A 120 -10.38 -0.18 -7.56
CA PHE A 120 -10.96 1.11 -7.87
C PHE A 120 -11.66 1.10 -9.23
N LEU A 121 -12.79 1.79 -9.31
CA LEU A 121 -13.31 2.31 -10.56
C LEU A 121 -12.50 3.57 -10.90
N TYR A 122 -12.09 3.70 -12.17
CA TYR A 122 -11.29 4.82 -12.67
C TYR A 122 -12.08 5.65 -13.70
N ARG A 123 -11.95 6.98 -13.63
CA ARG A 123 -12.43 7.90 -14.67
C ARG A 123 -11.36 8.95 -14.95
N PRO A 124 -11.05 9.22 -16.23
CA PRO A 124 -10.10 10.27 -16.59
C PRO A 124 -10.63 11.66 -16.23
N ALA A 125 -9.73 12.61 -16.02
CA ALA A 125 -10.02 13.95 -15.52
C ALA A 125 -11.13 14.70 -16.30
N HIS A 126 -11.25 14.47 -17.61
CA HIS A 126 -12.27 15.12 -18.46
C HIS A 126 -13.68 14.52 -18.32
N LEU A 127 -13.83 13.42 -17.57
CA LEU A 127 -15.11 12.74 -17.35
C LEU A 127 -15.49 12.84 -15.87
N TYR A 128 -15.84 14.03 -15.40
CA TYR A 128 -16.28 14.25 -14.02
C TYR A 128 -17.46 13.33 -13.66
N PRO A 129 -17.28 12.41 -12.70
CA PRO A 129 -18.28 11.38 -12.41
C PRO A 129 -19.31 11.79 -11.33
N GLY A 130 -19.23 13.00 -10.79
CA GLY A 130 -20.06 13.46 -9.68
C GLY A 130 -19.43 13.24 -8.31
N GLU A 131 -20.25 13.29 -7.26
CA GLU A 131 -19.82 13.14 -5.87
C GLU A 131 -19.43 11.69 -5.53
N GLY A 132 -18.66 11.52 -4.44
CA GLY A 132 -18.24 10.21 -3.93
C GLY A 132 -17.00 9.64 -4.62
N TRP A 133 -16.28 10.44 -5.39
CA TRP A 133 -15.02 10.09 -6.01
C TRP A 133 -13.88 10.91 -5.43
N ILE A 134 -12.71 10.31 -5.26
CA ILE A 134 -11.47 10.99 -4.90
C ILE A 134 -10.70 11.36 -6.17
N GLN A 135 -9.86 12.40 -6.09
CA GLN A 135 -8.96 12.75 -7.18
C GLN A 135 -7.58 12.16 -6.97
N THR A 136 -6.98 11.68 -8.06
CA THR A 136 -5.57 11.31 -8.12
C THR A 136 -4.69 12.56 -8.13
N THR A 137 -3.37 12.36 -8.04
CA THR A 137 -2.38 13.46 -8.10
C THR A 137 -2.53 14.33 -9.36
N PHE A 138 -2.89 13.75 -10.50
CA PHE A 138 -3.06 14.47 -11.78
C PHE A 138 -4.52 14.72 -12.17
N GLY A 139 -5.45 14.57 -11.21
CA GLY A 139 -6.85 14.98 -11.37
C GLY A 139 -7.79 13.96 -11.99
N ASN A 140 -7.35 12.71 -12.21
CA ASN A 140 -8.25 11.61 -12.53
C ASN A 140 -9.12 11.27 -11.31
N TYR A 141 -10.16 10.47 -11.51
CA TYR A 141 -11.11 10.15 -10.46
C TYR A 141 -11.09 8.66 -10.14
N LEU A 142 -11.09 8.34 -8.85
CA LEU A 142 -11.16 6.99 -8.33
C LEU A 142 -12.32 6.84 -7.35
N ARG A 143 -12.94 5.68 -7.37
CA ARG A 143 -13.89 5.25 -6.35
C ARG A 143 -13.61 3.81 -5.98
N GLY A 144 -13.42 3.55 -4.69
CA GLY A 144 -13.28 2.18 -4.18
C GLY A 144 -14.49 1.31 -4.54
N THR A 145 -14.24 0.03 -4.79
CA THR A 145 -15.27 -0.96 -5.11
C THR A 145 -14.83 -2.36 -4.67
N ILE A 146 -15.69 -3.34 -4.88
CA ILE A 146 -15.39 -4.76 -4.62
C ILE A 146 -14.19 -5.20 -5.46
N VAL A 147 -13.21 -5.85 -4.86
CA VAL A 147 -12.05 -6.41 -5.56
C VAL A 147 -12.51 -7.35 -6.68
N GLY A 148 -12.09 -7.04 -7.90
CA GLY A 148 -12.50 -7.71 -9.13
C GLY A 148 -13.67 -7.05 -9.87
N HIS A 149 -14.26 -6.00 -9.32
CA HIS A 149 -15.29 -5.20 -9.98
C HIS A 149 -14.76 -3.85 -10.49
N GLY A 150 -13.53 -3.52 -10.15
CA GLY A 150 -12.87 -2.28 -10.57
C GLY A 150 -12.14 -2.39 -11.90
N ASP A 151 -11.35 -1.38 -12.16
CA ASP A 151 -10.60 -1.22 -13.39
C ASP A 151 -9.12 -1.64 -13.26
N LEU A 152 -8.69 -2.09 -12.07
CA LEU A 152 -7.34 -2.62 -11.89
C LEU A 152 -7.18 -3.97 -12.62
N LYS A 153 -6.03 -4.19 -13.23
CA LYS A 153 -5.68 -5.45 -13.89
C LYS A 153 -5.39 -6.55 -12.85
N MET A 154 -6.41 -6.91 -12.08
CA MET A 154 -6.27 -7.74 -10.88
C MET A 154 -5.61 -9.09 -11.16
N ARG A 155 -5.92 -9.74 -12.29
CA ARG A 155 -5.26 -11.00 -12.70
C ARG A 155 -3.75 -10.85 -12.87
N GLU A 156 -3.30 -9.77 -13.50
CA GLU A 156 -1.87 -9.50 -13.71
C GLU A 156 -1.16 -9.15 -12.39
N ILE A 157 -1.85 -8.43 -11.50
CA ILE A 157 -1.37 -8.09 -10.16
C ILE A 157 -1.19 -9.37 -9.33
N ILE A 158 -2.22 -10.22 -9.23
CA ILE A 158 -2.16 -11.49 -8.49
C ILE A 158 -1.07 -12.40 -9.05
N LYS A 159 -0.95 -12.47 -10.38
CA LYS A 159 0.14 -13.21 -11.02
C LYS A 159 1.51 -12.67 -10.62
N ALA A 160 1.71 -11.36 -10.61
CA ALA A 160 2.98 -10.75 -10.21
C ALA A 160 3.33 -11.05 -8.75
N ILE A 161 2.34 -11.05 -7.85
CA ILE A 161 2.52 -11.43 -6.44
C ILE A 161 2.95 -12.90 -6.34
N LYS A 162 2.23 -13.80 -7.02
CA LYS A 162 2.51 -15.23 -7.01
C LYS A 162 3.88 -15.57 -7.62
N ASP A 163 4.22 -14.97 -8.76
CA ASP A 163 5.50 -15.17 -9.45
C ASP A 163 6.70 -14.68 -8.62
N SER A 164 6.50 -13.73 -7.70
CA SER A 164 7.56 -13.24 -6.81
C SER A 164 7.98 -14.24 -5.72
N GLY A 165 7.24 -15.32 -5.55
CA GLY A 165 7.46 -16.29 -4.47
C GLY A 165 7.01 -15.76 -3.09
N TYR A 166 6.19 -14.73 -3.05
CA TYR A 166 5.67 -14.16 -1.80
C TYR A 166 4.81 -15.20 -1.04
N ASP A 167 5.15 -15.40 0.24
CA ASP A 167 4.50 -16.35 1.15
C ASP A 167 4.00 -15.66 2.43
N GLY A 168 3.60 -14.40 2.33
CA GLY A 168 3.07 -13.61 3.43
C GLY A 168 1.55 -13.49 3.42
N TYR A 169 1.04 -12.59 4.24
CA TYR A 169 -0.39 -12.30 4.34
C TYR A 169 -0.88 -11.44 3.17
N ILE A 170 -2.02 -11.83 2.60
CA ILE A 170 -2.78 -11.05 1.62
C ILE A 170 -4.11 -10.68 2.26
N SER A 171 -4.36 -9.39 2.45
CA SER A 171 -5.56 -8.85 3.06
C SER A 171 -6.42 -8.12 2.03
N ILE A 172 -7.74 -8.29 2.11
CA ILE A 172 -8.68 -7.48 1.36
C ILE A 172 -8.89 -6.16 2.11
N GLU A 173 -8.68 -5.05 1.43
CA GLU A 173 -9.02 -3.71 1.93
C GLU A 173 -10.16 -3.14 1.09
N PHE A 174 -11.35 -3.11 1.67
CA PHE A 174 -12.55 -2.64 0.98
C PHE A 174 -12.85 -1.17 1.37
N GLU A 175 -12.86 -0.30 0.37
CA GLU A 175 -13.16 1.13 0.52
C GLU A 175 -14.30 1.59 -0.41
N GLY A 176 -15.21 0.67 -0.76
CA GLY A 176 -16.36 0.96 -1.63
C GLY A 176 -17.58 1.46 -0.88
N MET A 177 -18.66 1.68 -1.63
CA MET A 177 -19.97 2.10 -1.10
C MET A 177 -20.91 0.94 -0.84
N GLU A 178 -20.54 -0.26 -1.25
CA GLU A 178 -21.31 -1.49 -1.10
C GLU A 178 -21.33 -1.95 0.37
N GLU A 179 -22.22 -2.87 0.73
CA GLU A 179 -22.24 -3.45 2.07
C GLU A 179 -20.93 -4.18 2.35
N CYS A 180 -20.18 -3.72 3.38
CA CYS A 180 -18.76 -4.05 3.58
C CYS A 180 -18.50 -5.54 3.81
N LYS A 181 -19.38 -6.25 4.55
CA LYS A 181 -19.20 -7.67 4.85
C LYS A 181 -19.37 -8.54 3.59
N GLN A 182 -20.40 -8.24 2.80
CA GLN A 182 -20.64 -8.95 1.55
C GLN A 182 -19.55 -8.61 0.52
N ALA A 183 -19.18 -7.33 0.41
CA ALA A 183 -18.15 -6.86 -0.50
C ALA A 183 -16.78 -7.49 -0.22
N SER A 184 -16.38 -7.52 1.05
CA SER A 184 -15.12 -8.16 1.46
C SER A 184 -15.12 -9.68 1.18
N LYS A 185 -16.26 -10.35 1.41
CA LYS A 185 -16.39 -11.79 1.06
C LYS A 185 -16.25 -12.01 -0.44
N MET A 186 -16.94 -11.23 -1.27
CA MET A 186 -16.87 -11.35 -2.74
C MET A 186 -15.45 -11.10 -3.25
N GLY A 187 -14.76 -10.05 -2.73
CA GLY A 187 -13.38 -9.76 -3.05
C GLY A 187 -12.43 -10.91 -2.68
N MET A 188 -12.60 -11.48 -1.48
CA MET A 188 -11.82 -12.64 -1.03
C MET A 188 -12.00 -13.84 -1.96
N ASP A 189 -13.25 -14.18 -2.31
CA ASP A 189 -13.57 -15.30 -3.19
C ASP A 189 -12.97 -15.07 -4.59
N HIS A 190 -12.98 -13.82 -5.08
CA HIS A 190 -12.37 -13.45 -6.35
C HIS A 190 -10.84 -13.62 -6.33
N VAL A 191 -10.17 -13.13 -5.29
CA VAL A 191 -8.71 -13.26 -5.16
C VAL A 191 -8.29 -14.73 -5.08
N ARG A 192 -9.00 -15.55 -4.30
CA ARG A 192 -8.74 -17.00 -4.20
C ARG A 192 -8.84 -17.69 -5.56
N ARG A 193 -9.91 -17.40 -6.30
CA ARG A 193 -10.10 -17.94 -7.65
C ARG A 193 -8.95 -17.53 -8.58
N LEU A 194 -8.59 -16.24 -8.61
CA LEU A 194 -7.47 -15.77 -9.44
C LEU A 194 -6.14 -16.42 -9.05
N TRP A 195 -5.90 -16.63 -7.76
CA TRP A 195 -4.70 -17.30 -7.26
C TRP A 195 -4.56 -18.73 -7.77
N GLU A 196 -5.69 -19.45 -7.90
CA GLU A 196 -5.72 -20.81 -8.46
C GLU A 196 -5.51 -20.83 -9.98
N GLU A 197 -6.00 -19.79 -10.68
CA GLU A 197 -6.00 -19.71 -12.15
C GLU A 197 -4.67 -19.19 -12.77
N VAL A 198 -3.77 -18.52 -12.01
CA VAL A 198 -2.54 -17.90 -12.53
C VAL A 198 -1.29 -18.70 -12.21
#